data_b3d8bedab01ab3510981507984beca1f
#
_entry.id   b3d8bedab01ab3510981507984beca1f
#
_cell.length_a   1.000
_cell.length_b   1.000
_cell.length_c   1.000
_cell.angle_alpha   90.00
_cell.angle_beta   90.00
_cell.angle_gamma   90.00
#
_symmetry.space_group_name_H-M   'P 1'
#
loop_
_entity.id
_entity.type
_entity.pdbx_description
1 polymer ?
#
loop_
_entity_poly.entity_id
_entity_poly.type
_entity_poly.pdbx_seq_one_letter_code
_entity_poly.pdbx_strand_id
1 'polypeptide(L)'
;MRDIPFRHSFIAAWLMALLLCSGTPAPASTPAQTPTPGPAVPAARVLLHTAQGDMVLALDPVHAPVTTANFLHYVDQKRFDGAQFYRAVTIGDDGLYGLLQGGLYGTRLQPFKPIAHEAPAVTGLHHADGAVSMARGEPGTAQSEFFIDIGDMPEYDGNGDDPGYAVFGRVESGMDVVKQILAMPRAADAGGADFHGQMLAAPVKIISARRVVAPVKP
;
A
#
# COMPACT_ATOMS: atom_id res chain seq x y z
N MET A 1 53.59 -35.19 28.33
CA MET A 1 54.30 -36.31 27.72
C MET A 1 54.25 -36.05 26.22
N ARG A 2 55.36 -35.46 25.80
CA ARG A 2 56.20 -35.91 24.64
C ARG A 2 55.52 -35.63 23.28
N ASP A 3 56.15 -35.06 22.31
CA ASP A 3 57.43 -34.33 22.11
C ASP A 3 57.32 -33.69 20.74
N ILE A 4 57.89 -32.51 20.60
CA ILE A 4 58.35 -31.91 19.35
C ILE A 4 59.60 -32.73 18.92
N PRO A 5 59.96 -32.88 17.64
CA PRO A 5 60.65 -31.79 16.95
C PRO A 5 60.68 -31.79 15.38
N PHE A 6 61.21 -30.74 14.88
CA PHE A 6 62.35 -30.38 14.02
C PHE A 6 62.08 -30.14 12.52
N ARG A 7 62.32 -28.91 12.20
CA ARG A 7 63.25 -28.26 11.23
C ARG A 7 63.65 -29.05 9.97
N HIS A 8 63.45 -28.41 8.81
CA HIS A 8 64.58 -28.16 7.88
C HIS A 8 64.33 -27.00 6.95
N SER A 9 65.23 -26.00 7.03
CA SER A 9 65.46 -24.95 6.05
C SER A 9 66.08 -25.56 4.78
N PHE A 10 65.69 -25.04 3.62
CA PHE A 10 66.58 -24.96 2.46
C PHE A 10 66.44 -23.64 1.74
N ILE A 11 67.54 -23.01 1.53
CA ILE A 11 67.86 -21.74 0.88
C ILE A 11 68.07 -21.97 -0.63
N ALA A 12 67.85 -20.89 -1.39
CA ALA A 12 68.33 -20.61 -2.75
C ALA A 12 67.31 -20.96 -3.86
N ALA A 13 67.07 -20.17 -4.88
CA ALA A 13 67.92 -19.23 -5.58
C ALA A 13 67.06 -18.26 -6.41
N TRP A 14 67.60 -17.09 -6.59
CA TRP A 14 67.07 -16.01 -7.47
C TRP A 14 67.10 -16.43 -8.94
N LEU A 15 65.98 -16.18 -9.63
CA LEU A 15 65.94 -16.01 -11.08
C LEU A 15 65.00 -14.85 -11.39
N MET A 16 65.62 -13.76 -11.83
CA MET A 16 65.01 -12.53 -12.28
C MET A 16 64.49 -12.75 -13.70
N ALA A 17 63.15 -12.89 -13.87
CA ALA A 17 62.53 -12.89 -15.18
C ALA A 17 61.82 -11.53 -15.36
N LEU A 18 62.38 -10.69 -16.22
CA LEU A 18 61.71 -9.50 -16.73
C LEU A 18 60.51 -9.96 -17.57
N LEU A 19 59.29 -9.82 -17.05
CA LEU A 19 58.07 -9.88 -17.85
C LEU A 19 57.69 -8.45 -18.27
N LEU A 20 57.81 -8.20 -19.57
CA LEU A 20 57.19 -7.04 -20.23
C LEU A 20 55.67 -7.14 -20.02
N CYS A 21 55.13 -6.31 -19.16
CA CYS A 21 53.69 -6.10 -19.06
C CYS A 21 53.21 -5.31 -20.29
N SER A 22 52.69 -6.00 -21.31
CA SER A 22 51.88 -5.41 -22.34
C SER A 22 50.52 -5.06 -21.72
N GLY A 23 50.34 -3.79 -21.32
CA GLY A 23 49.09 -3.30 -20.81
C GLY A 23 48.04 -3.25 -21.94
N THR A 24 47.11 -4.19 -21.90
CA THR A 24 45.85 -4.06 -22.67
C THR A 24 45.00 -2.97 -22.02
N PRO A 25 44.53 -1.93 -22.77
CA PRO A 25 43.62 -0.95 -22.20
C PRO A 25 42.31 -1.63 -21.80
N ALA A 26 41.89 -1.45 -20.54
CA ALA A 26 40.58 -1.90 -20.08
C ALA A 26 39.48 -1.19 -20.90
N PRO A 27 38.40 -1.88 -21.29
CA PRO A 27 37.29 -1.24 -21.97
C PRO A 27 36.68 -0.17 -21.03
N ALA A 28 36.56 1.06 -21.56
CA ALA A 28 35.93 2.16 -20.86
C ALA A 28 34.48 1.76 -20.50
N SER A 29 34.15 1.77 -19.22
CA SER A 29 32.78 1.55 -18.74
C SER A 29 31.88 2.64 -19.29
N THR A 30 30.97 2.29 -20.18
CA THR A 30 29.92 3.17 -20.66
C THR A 30 29.11 3.61 -19.41
N PRO A 31 28.91 4.92 -19.17
CA PRO A 31 28.08 5.37 -18.06
C PRO A 31 26.68 4.78 -18.22
N ALA A 32 26.18 4.09 -17.20
CA ALA A 32 24.82 3.60 -17.13
C ALA A 32 23.88 4.79 -17.34
N GLN A 33 23.14 4.77 -18.43
CA GLN A 33 22.11 5.78 -18.69
C GLN A 33 21.03 5.58 -17.63
N THR A 34 20.86 6.56 -16.75
CA THR A 34 19.72 6.65 -15.84
C THR A 34 18.46 6.63 -16.72
N PRO A 35 17.52 5.70 -16.51
CA PRO A 35 16.30 5.67 -17.31
C PRO A 35 15.58 7.01 -17.17
N THR A 36 15.36 7.69 -18.29
CA THR A 36 14.53 8.90 -18.32
C THR A 36 13.13 8.48 -17.84
N PRO A 37 12.56 9.13 -16.81
CA PRO A 37 11.19 8.84 -16.41
C PRO A 37 10.28 9.04 -17.61
N GLY A 38 9.58 7.97 -18.02
CA GLY A 38 8.53 8.09 -19.02
C GLY A 38 7.47 9.09 -18.56
N PRO A 39 6.60 9.57 -19.46
CA PRO A 39 5.53 10.51 -19.08
C PRO A 39 4.76 9.90 -17.91
N ALA A 40 4.71 10.62 -16.79
CA ALA A 40 4.01 10.17 -15.59
C ALA A 40 2.56 9.85 -15.95
N VAL A 41 2.15 8.59 -15.79
CA VAL A 41 0.74 8.21 -15.93
C VAL A 41 -0.01 9.02 -14.86
N PRO A 42 -0.97 9.88 -15.27
CA PRO A 42 -1.67 10.70 -14.29
C PRO A 42 -2.36 9.80 -13.26
N ALA A 43 -2.18 10.08 -11.98
CA ALA A 43 -2.91 9.41 -10.92
C ALA A 43 -4.41 9.48 -11.22
N ALA A 44 -5.09 8.34 -11.17
CA ALA A 44 -6.52 8.32 -11.32
C ALA A 44 -7.16 8.90 -10.05
N ARG A 45 -7.90 9.99 -10.16
CA ARG A 45 -8.55 10.63 -9.03
C ARG A 45 -10.00 10.22 -8.92
N VAL A 46 -10.45 9.98 -7.69
CA VAL A 46 -11.85 9.66 -7.39
C VAL A 46 -12.34 10.59 -6.28
N LEU A 47 -13.42 11.31 -6.56
CA LEU A 47 -14.17 12.04 -5.55
C LEU A 47 -15.16 11.10 -4.89
N LEU A 48 -15.06 10.92 -3.58
CA LEU A 48 -16.07 10.32 -2.72
C LEU A 48 -16.89 11.45 -2.08
N HIS A 49 -18.13 11.62 -2.52
CA HIS A 49 -19.08 12.52 -1.86
C HIS A 49 -19.80 11.75 -0.77
N THR A 50 -19.64 12.14 0.47
CA THR A 50 -20.21 11.45 1.64
C THR A 50 -21.20 12.34 2.39
N ALA A 51 -21.95 11.73 3.30
CA ALA A 51 -22.85 12.47 4.18
C ALA A 51 -22.12 13.40 5.19
N GLN A 52 -20.80 13.25 5.33
CA GLN A 52 -19.97 14.07 6.24
C GLN A 52 -19.06 15.06 5.49
N GLY A 53 -18.99 14.97 4.17
CA GLY A 53 -18.14 15.82 3.34
C GLY A 53 -17.47 15.06 2.21
N ASP A 54 -16.62 15.75 1.48
CA ASP A 54 -15.95 15.24 0.30
C ASP A 54 -14.53 14.79 0.60
N MET A 55 -14.10 13.71 -0.05
CA MET A 55 -12.70 13.24 -0.07
C MET A 55 -12.28 12.99 -1.50
N VAL A 56 -11.05 13.35 -1.83
CA VAL A 56 -10.45 12.99 -3.12
C VAL A 56 -9.36 11.96 -2.87
N LEU A 57 -9.49 10.82 -3.53
CA LEU A 57 -8.49 9.75 -3.53
C LEU A 57 -7.64 9.87 -4.79
N ALA A 58 -6.32 9.89 -4.65
CA ALA A 58 -5.35 9.73 -5.72
C ALA A 58 -4.91 8.27 -5.77
N LEU A 59 -5.27 7.55 -6.82
CA LEU A 59 -4.98 6.13 -6.99
C LEU A 59 -3.71 5.92 -7.81
N ASP A 60 -3.01 4.83 -7.58
CA ASP A 60 -1.75 4.48 -8.24
C ASP A 60 -1.92 3.29 -9.21
N PRO A 61 -2.26 3.53 -10.47
CA PRO A 61 -2.41 2.47 -11.46
C PRO A 61 -1.07 1.92 -11.97
N VAL A 62 0.06 2.53 -11.59
CA VAL A 62 1.39 2.08 -12.01
C VAL A 62 1.91 0.99 -11.09
N HIS A 63 1.85 1.21 -9.77
CA HIS A 63 2.39 0.28 -8.79
C HIS A 63 1.37 -0.77 -8.33
N ALA A 64 0.06 -0.41 -8.29
CA ALA A 64 -1.03 -1.32 -7.93
C ALA A 64 -2.11 -1.38 -9.03
N PRO A 65 -1.78 -1.88 -10.23
CA PRO A 65 -2.68 -1.84 -11.39
C PRO A 65 -3.94 -2.67 -11.21
N VAL A 66 -3.85 -3.87 -10.63
CA VAL A 66 -5.00 -4.76 -10.45
C VAL A 66 -5.97 -4.19 -9.44
N THR A 67 -5.45 -3.73 -8.30
CA THR A 67 -6.24 -3.16 -7.21
C THR A 67 -6.90 -1.85 -7.63
N THR A 68 -6.13 -0.97 -8.28
CA THR A 68 -6.66 0.29 -8.82
C THR A 68 -7.75 0.05 -9.86
N ALA A 69 -7.55 -0.89 -10.80
CA ALA A 69 -8.56 -1.22 -11.80
C ALA A 69 -9.84 -1.78 -11.16
N ASN A 70 -9.72 -2.63 -10.15
CA ASN A 70 -10.87 -3.14 -9.40
C ASN A 70 -11.66 -2.02 -8.74
N PHE A 71 -10.99 -1.13 -7.98
CA PHE A 71 -11.66 -0.01 -7.32
C PHE A 71 -12.37 0.91 -8.33
N LEU A 72 -11.69 1.24 -9.43
CA LEU A 72 -12.26 2.06 -10.51
C LEU A 72 -13.45 1.37 -11.20
N HIS A 73 -13.45 0.04 -11.29
CA HIS A 73 -14.60 -0.70 -11.83
C HIS A 73 -15.84 -0.52 -10.95
N TYR A 74 -15.71 -0.55 -9.60
CA TYR A 74 -16.82 -0.21 -8.71
C TYR A 74 -17.30 1.24 -8.89
N VAL A 75 -16.37 2.19 -9.06
CA VAL A 75 -16.68 3.61 -9.29
C VAL A 75 -17.45 3.80 -10.60
N ASP A 76 -16.95 3.24 -11.70
CA ASP A 76 -17.54 3.37 -13.06
C ASP A 76 -18.92 2.73 -13.14
N GLN A 77 -19.11 1.60 -12.45
CA GLN A 77 -20.41 0.91 -12.34
C GLN A 77 -21.31 1.52 -11.26
N LYS A 78 -20.90 2.64 -10.63
CA LYS A 78 -21.65 3.33 -9.56
C LYS A 78 -22.03 2.41 -8.39
N ARG A 79 -21.21 1.37 -8.15
CA ARG A 79 -21.49 0.39 -7.10
C ARG A 79 -21.24 0.95 -5.69
N PHE A 80 -20.41 1.98 -5.58
CA PHE A 80 -20.20 2.70 -4.33
C PHE A 80 -21.25 3.75 -4.04
N ASP A 81 -22.22 4.03 -4.96
CA ASP A 81 -23.34 4.89 -4.65
C ASP A 81 -24.28 4.19 -3.66
N GLY A 82 -24.42 4.76 -2.48
CA GLY A 82 -25.15 4.16 -1.36
C GLY A 82 -24.37 3.15 -0.53
N ALA A 83 -23.13 2.85 -0.88
CA ALA A 83 -22.16 2.17 0.01
C ALA A 83 -21.90 3.03 1.26
N GLN A 84 -21.11 2.55 2.20
CA GLN A 84 -20.95 3.25 3.47
C GLN A 84 -19.57 3.00 4.10
N PHE A 85 -19.10 3.97 4.87
CA PHE A 85 -18.12 3.74 5.91
C PHE A 85 -18.86 3.21 7.13
N TYR A 86 -18.47 2.04 7.60
CA TYR A 86 -19.23 1.31 8.64
C TYR A 86 -18.39 0.91 9.85
N ARG A 87 -17.05 0.86 9.68
CA ARG A 87 -16.12 0.45 10.72
C ARG A 87 -15.04 1.51 10.91
N ALA A 88 -14.78 1.87 12.15
CA ALA A 88 -13.76 2.81 12.54
C ALA A 88 -12.97 2.23 13.73
N VAL A 89 -11.67 2.04 13.53
CA VAL A 89 -10.75 1.48 14.52
C VAL A 89 -9.81 2.59 14.97
N THR A 90 -9.69 2.78 16.26
CA THR A 90 -8.64 3.61 16.88
C THR A 90 -7.61 2.70 17.54
N ILE A 91 -6.33 3.01 17.34
CA ILE A 91 -5.20 2.28 17.90
C ILE A 91 -4.48 3.22 18.86
N GLY A 92 -4.11 2.71 20.02
CA GLY A 92 -3.51 3.51 21.09
C GLY A 92 -4.54 4.34 21.87
N ASP A 93 -4.09 4.90 22.99
CA ASP A 93 -4.94 5.64 23.93
C ASP A 93 -5.18 7.10 23.50
N ASP A 94 -4.36 7.62 22.61
CA ASP A 94 -4.42 9.00 22.11
C ASP A 94 -5.43 9.19 20.95
N GLY A 95 -5.89 8.09 20.34
CA GLY A 95 -6.83 8.11 19.22
C GLY A 95 -6.31 8.76 17.94
N LEU A 96 -4.97 8.95 17.83
CA LEU A 96 -4.34 9.60 16.69
C LEU A 96 -4.10 8.64 15.51
N TYR A 97 -4.11 7.34 15.79
CA TYR A 97 -3.90 6.27 14.81
C TYR A 97 -5.14 5.43 14.64
N GLY A 98 -5.31 4.86 13.47
CA GLY A 98 -6.42 3.98 13.23
C GLY A 98 -6.75 3.79 11.75
N LEU A 99 -7.89 3.20 11.50
CA LEU A 99 -8.39 3.05 10.14
C LEU A 99 -9.90 3.33 10.06
N LEU A 100 -10.31 3.81 8.90
CA LEU A 100 -11.70 3.97 8.53
C LEU A 100 -12.01 3.03 7.37
N GLN A 101 -12.87 2.03 7.59
CA GLN A 101 -13.21 1.01 6.59
C GLN A 101 -14.60 1.25 6.02
N GLY A 102 -14.70 1.10 4.69
CA GLY A 102 -15.93 1.24 3.93
C GLY A 102 -16.00 0.28 2.76
N GLY A 103 -17.16 0.24 2.12
CA GLY A 103 -17.43 -0.62 0.98
C GLY A 103 -18.90 -1.04 0.92
N LEU A 104 -19.16 -2.23 0.36
CA LEU A 104 -20.50 -2.74 0.14
C LEU A 104 -21.12 -3.44 1.36
N TYR A 105 -20.37 -3.61 2.45
CA TYR A 105 -20.87 -4.25 3.66
C TYR A 105 -22.18 -3.58 4.14
N GLY A 106 -23.19 -4.38 4.47
CA GLY A 106 -24.49 -3.90 4.88
C GLY A 106 -25.39 -3.43 3.73
N THR A 107 -24.92 -3.47 2.47
CA THR A 107 -25.76 -3.24 1.29
C THR A 107 -26.35 -4.55 0.77
N ARG A 108 -27.28 -4.45 -0.22
CA ARG A 108 -27.83 -5.63 -0.92
C ARG A 108 -27.02 -6.01 -2.16
N LEU A 109 -25.97 -5.26 -2.47
CA LEU A 109 -25.18 -5.47 -3.66
C LEU A 109 -24.17 -6.62 -3.42
N GLN A 110 -24.06 -7.52 -4.40
CA GLN A 110 -23.02 -8.54 -4.36
C GLN A 110 -21.71 -7.95 -4.89
N PRO A 111 -20.56 -8.21 -4.24
CA PRO A 111 -19.29 -7.75 -4.76
C PRO A 111 -18.93 -8.47 -6.07
N PHE A 112 -18.01 -7.89 -6.83
CA PHE A 112 -17.39 -8.58 -7.96
C PHE A 112 -16.48 -9.71 -7.47
N LYS A 113 -15.92 -10.50 -8.40
CA LYS A 113 -14.99 -11.58 -8.07
C LYS A 113 -13.76 -11.04 -7.32
N PRO A 114 -13.15 -11.85 -6.45
CA PRO A 114 -11.90 -11.50 -5.80
C PRO A 114 -10.79 -11.22 -6.82
N ILE A 115 -9.84 -10.39 -6.40
CA ILE A 115 -8.68 -9.99 -7.21
C ILE A 115 -7.38 -10.58 -6.65
N ALA A 116 -6.37 -10.67 -7.53
CA ALA A 116 -5.01 -11.00 -7.12
C ALA A 116 -4.48 -9.96 -6.11
N HIS A 117 -3.70 -10.44 -5.15
CA HIS A 117 -3.10 -9.60 -4.12
C HIS A 117 -1.84 -8.88 -4.65
N GLU A 118 -1.76 -7.58 -4.40
CA GLU A 118 -0.60 -6.75 -4.73
C GLU A 118 0.06 -6.28 -3.43
N ALA A 119 0.97 -7.10 -2.91
CA ALA A 119 1.61 -6.88 -1.61
C ALA A 119 2.50 -5.62 -1.61
N PRO A 120 2.58 -4.86 -0.49
CA PRO A 120 3.48 -3.72 -0.33
C PRO A 120 4.95 -4.03 -0.68
N ALA A 121 5.44 -5.22 -0.31
CA ALA A 121 6.79 -5.66 -0.65
C ALA A 121 7.07 -5.76 -2.16
N VAL A 122 6.01 -5.88 -2.99
CA VAL A 122 6.12 -5.94 -4.47
C VAL A 122 5.85 -4.58 -5.09
N THR A 123 4.85 -3.87 -4.58
CA THR A 123 4.42 -2.57 -5.14
C THR A 123 5.31 -1.41 -4.69
N GLY A 124 5.96 -1.53 -3.52
CA GLY A 124 6.69 -0.43 -2.88
C GLY A 124 5.77 0.65 -2.29
N LEU A 125 4.47 0.42 -2.25
CA LEU A 125 3.50 1.31 -1.61
C LEU A 125 3.35 0.90 -0.14
N HIS A 126 3.31 1.90 0.75
CA HIS A 126 3.31 1.68 2.20
C HIS A 126 2.07 2.28 2.86
N HIS A 127 1.70 1.75 4.04
CA HIS A 127 0.62 2.24 4.89
C HIS A 127 1.06 3.49 5.68
N ALA A 128 1.23 4.61 4.96
CA ALA A 128 1.45 5.92 5.55
C ALA A 128 0.13 6.64 5.85
N ASP A 129 0.16 7.74 6.59
CA ASP A 129 -1.04 8.56 6.88
C ASP A 129 -1.80 8.92 5.61
N GLY A 130 -3.07 8.56 5.56
CA GLY A 130 -3.95 8.73 4.42
C GLY A 130 -3.82 7.65 3.33
N ALA A 131 -3.04 6.59 3.50
CA ALA A 131 -3.00 5.50 2.55
C ALA A 131 -4.39 4.85 2.39
N VAL A 132 -4.70 4.42 1.16
CA VAL A 132 -5.93 3.71 0.82
C VAL A 132 -5.58 2.29 0.42
N SER A 133 -6.15 1.32 1.14
CA SER A 133 -5.80 -0.09 1.03
C SER A 133 -7.04 -0.98 0.93
N MET A 134 -6.89 -2.18 0.34
CA MET A 134 -7.98 -3.15 0.24
C MET A 134 -8.06 -4.01 1.50
N ALA A 135 -9.26 -4.04 2.09
CA ALA A 135 -9.57 -5.02 3.13
C ALA A 135 -9.77 -6.41 2.50
N ARG A 136 -9.32 -7.45 3.21
CA ARG A 136 -9.37 -8.84 2.78
C ARG A 136 -9.46 -9.79 3.96
N GLY A 137 -9.89 -11.01 3.71
CA GLY A 137 -9.58 -12.17 4.53
C GLY A 137 -8.18 -12.70 4.17
N GLU A 138 -8.12 -13.90 3.58
CA GLU A 138 -6.86 -14.44 3.05
C GLU A 138 -6.35 -13.63 1.84
N PRO A 139 -5.03 -13.65 1.54
CA PRO A 139 -4.47 -13.06 0.34
C PRO A 139 -5.20 -13.53 -0.93
N GLY A 140 -5.55 -12.59 -1.83
CA GLY A 140 -6.31 -12.89 -3.04
C GLY A 140 -7.83 -12.96 -2.84
N THR A 141 -8.36 -12.55 -1.67
CA THR A 141 -9.81 -12.51 -1.41
C THR A 141 -10.39 -11.10 -1.42
N ALA A 142 -9.58 -10.07 -1.69
CA ALA A 142 -10.03 -8.68 -1.76
C ALA A 142 -11.09 -8.48 -2.84
N GLN A 143 -12.13 -7.71 -2.56
CA GLN A 143 -13.27 -7.47 -3.45
C GLN A 143 -13.67 -5.98 -3.46
N SER A 144 -14.57 -5.57 -2.55
CA SER A 144 -15.18 -4.24 -2.51
C SER A 144 -14.79 -3.41 -1.30
N GLU A 145 -14.31 -4.07 -0.25
CA GLU A 145 -14.02 -3.42 1.02
C GLU A 145 -12.65 -2.78 0.98
N PHE A 146 -12.57 -1.54 1.39
CA PHE A 146 -11.32 -0.77 1.47
C PHE A 146 -11.24 -0.02 2.80
N PHE A 147 -10.05 0.42 3.16
CA PHE A 147 -9.85 1.26 4.33
C PHE A 147 -8.88 2.40 4.03
N ILE A 148 -8.96 3.42 4.87
CA ILE A 148 -8.09 4.59 4.86
C ILE A 148 -7.35 4.60 6.18
N ASP A 149 -6.03 4.69 6.12
CA ASP A 149 -5.18 4.77 7.30
C ASP A 149 -5.17 6.20 7.87
N ILE A 150 -5.15 6.30 9.17
CA ILE A 150 -4.92 7.53 9.93
C ILE A 150 -3.66 7.31 10.77
N GLY A 151 -2.61 8.06 10.45
CA GLY A 151 -1.25 7.82 10.93
C GLY A 151 -0.54 6.72 10.13
N ASP A 152 0.76 6.57 10.36
CA ASP A 152 1.58 5.55 9.70
C ASP A 152 1.36 4.20 10.37
N MET A 153 1.06 3.17 9.57
CA MET A 153 0.73 1.82 10.02
C MET A 153 1.63 0.75 9.35
N PRO A 154 2.94 0.78 9.59
CA PRO A 154 3.89 -0.11 8.91
C PRO A 154 3.65 -1.60 9.19
N GLU A 155 2.94 -1.95 10.26
CA GLU A 155 2.53 -3.32 10.55
C GLU A 155 1.58 -3.90 9.50
N TYR A 156 0.88 -3.06 8.72
CA TYR A 156 -0.01 -3.48 7.64
C TYR A 156 0.73 -3.69 6.31
N ASP A 157 2.00 -3.29 6.23
CA ASP A 157 2.85 -3.59 5.06
C ASP A 157 3.23 -5.08 4.97
N GLY A 158 2.97 -5.81 6.05
CA GLY A 158 3.28 -7.23 6.15
C GLY A 158 4.66 -7.51 6.75
N ASN A 159 4.84 -8.75 7.17
CA ASN A 159 6.11 -9.24 7.71
C ASN A 159 6.19 -10.76 7.48
N GLY A 160 7.37 -11.25 7.06
CA GLY A 160 7.60 -12.70 6.94
C GLY A 160 6.53 -13.40 6.10
N ASP A 161 5.64 -14.13 6.75
CA ASP A 161 4.61 -14.94 6.09
C ASP A 161 3.32 -14.15 5.77
N ASP A 162 3.11 -12.99 6.40
CA ASP A 162 1.97 -12.11 6.08
C ASP A 162 2.37 -11.11 5.00
N PRO A 163 1.75 -11.17 3.79
CA PRO A 163 2.05 -10.24 2.71
C PRO A 163 1.48 -8.82 2.92
N GLY A 164 0.85 -8.53 4.04
CA GLY A 164 0.22 -7.24 4.33
C GLY A 164 -1.06 -6.99 3.54
N TYR A 165 -1.51 -5.74 3.51
CA TYR A 165 -2.67 -5.32 2.73
C TYR A 165 -2.23 -4.55 1.48
N ALA A 166 -3.05 -4.59 0.42
CA ALA A 166 -2.72 -3.97 -0.86
C ALA A 166 -3.03 -2.48 -0.84
N VAL A 167 -2.01 -1.66 -0.61
CA VAL A 167 -2.11 -0.20 -0.81
C VAL A 167 -2.22 0.10 -2.30
N PHE A 168 -3.17 0.95 -2.69
CA PHE A 168 -3.40 1.29 -4.10
C PHE A 168 -3.63 2.80 -4.33
N GLY A 169 -3.46 3.62 -3.32
CA GLY A 169 -3.62 5.07 -3.42
C GLY A 169 -3.51 5.76 -2.08
N ARG A 170 -3.89 7.03 -2.08
CA ARG A 170 -3.90 7.86 -0.88
C ARG A 170 -5.00 8.90 -0.94
N VAL A 171 -5.39 9.42 0.20
CA VAL A 171 -6.25 10.61 0.28
C VAL A 171 -5.44 11.83 -0.14
N GLU A 172 -5.87 12.51 -1.20
CA GLU A 172 -5.27 13.76 -1.70
C GLU A 172 -5.85 14.98 -0.98
N SER A 173 -7.14 14.93 -0.65
CA SER A 173 -7.83 15.95 0.16
C SER A 173 -9.01 15.35 0.92
N GLY A 174 -9.41 15.98 2.04
CA GLY A 174 -10.50 15.51 2.88
C GLY A 174 -10.08 14.60 4.03
N MET A 175 -8.81 14.60 4.47
CA MET A 175 -8.36 13.87 5.66
C MET A 175 -9.05 14.38 6.95
N ASP A 176 -9.49 15.61 6.98
CA ASP A 176 -10.32 16.17 8.06
C ASP A 176 -11.67 15.46 8.15
N VAL A 177 -12.31 15.16 7.00
CA VAL A 177 -13.54 14.36 6.92
C VAL A 177 -13.29 12.93 7.39
N VAL A 178 -12.17 12.30 7.00
CA VAL A 178 -11.78 10.97 7.47
C VAL A 178 -11.66 10.95 8.99
N LYS A 179 -10.92 11.90 9.57
CA LYS A 179 -10.73 12.03 11.03
C LYS A 179 -12.04 12.34 11.77
N GLN A 180 -12.91 13.15 11.16
CA GLN A 180 -14.25 13.41 11.71
C GLN A 180 -15.08 12.13 11.80
N ILE A 181 -15.07 11.30 10.77
CA ILE A 181 -15.80 10.02 10.77
C ILE A 181 -15.14 9.04 11.76
N LEU A 182 -13.82 8.98 11.84
CA LEU A 182 -13.11 8.15 12.81
C LEU A 182 -13.53 8.47 14.26
N ALA A 183 -13.80 9.73 14.57
CA ALA A 183 -14.20 10.18 15.92
C ALA A 183 -15.69 9.93 16.23
N MET A 184 -16.49 9.46 15.28
CA MET A 184 -17.92 9.22 15.49
C MET A 184 -18.16 8.08 16.49
N PRO A 185 -19.31 8.09 17.22
CA PRO A 185 -19.67 7.04 18.17
C PRO A 185 -19.72 5.66 17.53
N ARG A 186 -19.28 4.65 18.28
CA ARG A 186 -19.33 3.23 17.90
C ARG A 186 -20.45 2.53 18.66
N ALA A 187 -21.04 1.52 18.02
CA ALA A 187 -22.03 0.64 18.65
C ALA A 187 -21.30 -0.43 19.45
N ALA A 188 -21.49 -0.41 20.77
CA ALA A 188 -20.76 -1.29 21.69
C ALA A 188 -20.95 -2.78 21.36
N ASP A 189 -22.15 -3.18 20.95
CA ASP A 189 -22.53 -4.59 20.77
C ASP A 189 -22.62 -5.01 19.29
N ALA A 190 -22.20 -4.16 18.35
CA ALA A 190 -22.24 -4.46 16.91
C ALA A 190 -20.93 -5.08 16.41
N GLY A 191 -21.00 -5.85 15.31
CA GLY A 191 -19.85 -6.38 14.60
C GLY A 191 -19.45 -7.81 14.98
N GLY A 192 -20.20 -8.47 15.87
CA GLY A 192 -19.87 -9.83 16.32
C GLY A 192 -18.53 -9.87 17.07
N ALA A 193 -17.92 -11.06 17.16
CA ALA A 193 -16.67 -11.24 17.91
C ALA A 193 -15.48 -10.50 17.27
N ASP A 194 -15.44 -10.45 15.93
CA ASP A 194 -14.26 -9.94 15.18
C ASP A 194 -14.20 -8.40 15.14
N PHE A 195 -15.36 -7.72 15.20
CA PHE A 195 -15.47 -6.26 15.04
C PHE A 195 -16.15 -5.57 16.25
N HIS A 196 -16.20 -6.26 17.38
CA HIS A 196 -16.82 -5.74 18.59
C HIS A 196 -16.27 -4.36 18.96
N GLY A 197 -17.18 -3.38 19.16
CA GLY A 197 -16.81 -2.01 19.50
C GLY A 197 -16.14 -1.19 18.39
N GLN A 198 -16.07 -1.72 17.17
CA GLN A 198 -15.44 -1.05 16.03
C GLN A 198 -16.45 -0.55 14.99
N MET A 199 -17.68 -1.02 15.05
CA MET A 199 -18.72 -0.61 14.11
C MET A 199 -19.25 0.78 14.45
N LEU A 200 -19.38 1.66 13.46
CA LEU A 200 -20.02 2.96 13.68
C LEU A 200 -21.47 2.78 14.09
N ALA A 201 -21.90 3.49 15.13
CA ALA A 201 -23.31 3.48 15.59
C ALA A 201 -24.25 4.01 14.50
N ALA A 202 -23.75 4.95 13.68
CA ALA A 202 -24.42 5.47 12.48
C ALA A 202 -23.42 5.42 11.31
N PRO A 203 -23.48 4.39 10.46
CA PRO A 203 -22.62 4.31 9.27
C PRO A 203 -22.78 5.52 8.36
N VAL A 204 -21.66 6.01 7.83
CA VAL A 204 -21.64 7.19 6.96
C VAL A 204 -21.80 6.77 5.51
N LYS A 205 -22.89 7.25 4.89
CA LYS A 205 -23.22 6.91 3.50
C LYS A 205 -22.25 7.59 2.53
N ILE A 206 -21.74 6.83 1.57
CA ILE A 206 -21.10 7.32 0.35
C ILE A 206 -22.26 7.64 -0.62
N ILE A 207 -22.53 8.91 -0.82
CA ILE A 207 -23.62 9.38 -1.69
C ILE A 207 -23.29 9.09 -3.14
N SER A 208 -22.02 9.35 -3.52
CA SER A 208 -21.51 8.99 -4.83
C SER A 208 -19.98 8.88 -4.86
N ALA A 209 -19.48 8.04 -5.78
CA ALA A 209 -18.08 7.95 -6.12
C ALA A 209 -17.89 8.22 -7.61
N ARG A 210 -17.04 9.18 -7.98
CA ARG A 210 -16.85 9.59 -9.38
C ARG A 210 -15.38 9.84 -9.69
N ARG A 211 -14.95 9.44 -10.89
CA ARG A 211 -13.64 9.88 -11.41
C ARG A 211 -13.62 11.39 -11.56
N VAL A 212 -12.55 12.00 -11.12
CA VAL A 212 -12.29 13.43 -11.31
C VAL A 212 -11.21 13.57 -12.36
N VAL A 213 -11.51 14.30 -13.42
CA VAL A 213 -10.48 14.67 -14.40
C VAL A 213 -9.69 15.82 -13.78
N ALA A 214 -8.37 15.63 -13.60
CA ALA A 214 -7.53 16.73 -13.18
C ALA A 214 -7.71 17.88 -14.21
N PRO A 215 -7.85 19.15 -13.76
CA PRO A 215 -7.81 20.24 -14.71
C PRO A 215 -6.48 20.18 -15.46
N VAL A 216 -6.56 20.08 -16.78
CA VAL A 216 -5.38 20.20 -17.65
C VAL A 216 -4.83 21.58 -17.38
N LYS A 217 -3.69 21.65 -16.69
CA LYS A 217 -3.03 22.94 -16.45
C LYS A 217 -2.60 23.47 -17.83
N PRO A 218 -3.04 24.68 -18.23
CA PRO A 218 -2.65 25.25 -19.51
C PRO A 218 -1.14 25.49 -19.61
#